data_f240bd8cec6c94673d596a54efe0530c
#
_entry.id   f240bd8cec6c94673d596a54efe0530c
#
_cell.length_a   1.000
_cell.length_b   1.000
_cell.length_c   1.000
_cell.angle_alpha   90.00
_cell.angle_beta   90.00
_cell.angle_gamma   90.00
#
_symmetry.space_group_name_H-M   'P 1'
#
loop_
_entity.id
_entity.type
_entity.pdbx_description
1 polymer ?
#
loop_
_entity_poly.entity_id
_entity_poly.type
_entity_poly.pdbx_seq_one_letter_code
_entity_poly.pdbx_strand_id
1 'polypeptide(L)'
;YNKAHTMLQAYALITQNVRWSSCVQLENGRQVSQLVMRSASGPNAIQTNMSALFGTKASAAVQPLDLDISLDEPARLQGVISKPTMGLGRSSGDRQYFYLNGRPWDCTKLAHICNQVYRTFNATQYPTVIANLIIGPDKYDVNVSPDKRTLYVHDETALLERIRELLEDTFSPSRGVFAVDEPKKLS
;
A
#
# COMPACT_ATOMS: atom_id res chain seq x y z
N TYR A 1 -3.71 13.12 18.29
CA TYR A 1 -4.92 12.63 17.64
C TYR A 1 -4.62 12.00 16.28
N ASN A 2 -4.05 12.73 15.32
CA ASN A 2 -3.81 12.25 13.94
C ASN A 2 -2.99 10.95 13.87
N LYS A 3 -1.93 10.82 14.71
CA LYS A 3 -1.10 9.61 14.75
C LYS A 3 -1.91 8.38 15.17
N ALA A 4 -2.79 8.50 16.16
CA ALA A 4 -3.66 7.39 16.60
C ALA A 4 -4.65 6.99 15.53
N HIS A 5 -5.25 7.97 14.83
CA HIS A 5 -6.18 7.70 13.74
C HIS A 5 -5.51 6.98 12.57
N THR A 6 -4.34 7.43 12.12
CA THR A 6 -3.54 6.77 11.08
C THR A 6 -3.17 5.33 11.48
N MET A 7 -2.82 5.11 12.74
CA MET A 7 -2.53 3.77 13.25
C MET A 7 -3.75 2.85 13.21
N LEU A 8 -4.92 3.34 13.63
CA LEU A 8 -6.17 2.58 13.53
C LEU A 8 -6.51 2.22 12.08
N GLN A 9 -6.33 3.16 11.14
CA GLN A 9 -6.50 2.90 9.72
C GLN A 9 -5.53 1.80 9.22
N ALA A 10 -4.26 1.87 9.63
CA ALA A 10 -3.27 0.86 9.24
C ALA A 10 -3.70 -0.55 9.70
N TYR A 11 -4.16 -0.70 10.93
CA TYR A 11 -4.66 -1.99 11.40
C TYR A 11 -5.98 -2.40 10.71
N ALA A 12 -6.91 -1.47 10.51
CA ALA A 12 -8.18 -1.76 9.87
C ALA A 12 -8.04 -2.22 8.41
N LEU A 13 -6.98 -1.77 7.71
CA LEU A 13 -6.68 -2.19 6.33
C LEU A 13 -6.26 -3.66 6.23
N ILE A 14 -5.45 -4.16 7.18
CA ILE A 14 -4.83 -5.48 7.07
C ILE A 14 -5.55 -6.58 7.85
N THR A 15 -6.26 -6.22 8.91
CA THR A 15 -6.99 -7.21 9.72
C THR A 15 -8.18 -7.79 8.98
N GLN A 16 -8.59 -8.98 9.37
CA GLN A 16 -9.75 -9.67 8.81
C GLN A 16 -10.79 -9.96 9.91
N ASN A 17 -12.07 -9.82 9.58
CA ASN A 17 -13.20 -10.08 10.45
C ASN A 17 -13.22 -9.29 11.78
N VAL A 18 -12.50 -8.18 11.86
CA VAL A 18 -12.48 -7.30 13.04
C VAL A 18 -13.46 -6.14 12.84
N ARG A 19 -14.25 -5.87 13.86
CA ARG A 19 -15.07 -4.65 13.91
C ARG A 19 -14.29 -3.53 14.58
N TRP A 20 -14.16 -2.42 13.87
CA TRP A 20 -13.50 -1.21 14.31
C TRP A 20 -14.52 -0.14 14.64
N SER A 21 -14.37 0.49 15.80
CA SER A 21 -15.16 1.65 16.19
C SER A 21 -14.26 2.60 16.99
N SER A 22 -14.17 3.84 16.56
CA SER A 22 -13.49 4.88 17.32
C SER A 22 -14.29 6.19 17.27
N CYS A 23 -14.28 6.90 18.37
CA CYS A 23 -14.87 8.23 18.49
C CYS A 23 -13.91 9.18 19.18
N VAL A 24 -14.08 10.46 18.91
CA VAL A 24 -13.39 11.54 19.63
C VAL A 24 -14.42 12.31 20.46
N GLN A 25 -14.12 12.54 21.71
CA GLN A 25 -14.89 13.42 22.55
C GLN A 25 -14.29 14.84 22.45
N LEU A 26 -15.12 15.78 22.02
CA LEU A 26 -14.77 17.19 21.93
C LEU A 26 -14.86 17.85 23.32
N GLU A 27 -14.25 19.01 23.50
CA GLU A 27 -14.24 19.77 24.77
C GLU A 27 -15.65 20.08 25.29
N ASN A 28 -16.61 20.24 24.39
CA ASN A 28 -18.04 20.45 24.72
C ASN A 28 -18.80 19.16 25.12
N GLY A 29 -18.08 18.03 25.30
CA GLY A 29 -18.66 16.73 25.64
C GLY A 29 -19.27 15.96 24.47
N ARG A 30 -19.39 16.57 23.28
CA ARG A 30 -19.94 15.90 22.08
C ARG A 30 -18.99 14.81 21.58
N GLN A 31 -19.52 13.65 21.31
CA GLN A 31 -18.78 12.56 20.66
C GLN A 31 -18.95 12.63 19.14
N VAL A 32 -17.84 12.50 18.43
CA VAL A 32 -17.80 12.44 16.95
C VAL A 32 -17.17 11.11 16.55
N SER A 33 -17.94 10.30 15.82
CA SER A 33 -17.46 9.04 15.26
C SER A 33 -16.39 9.32 14.20
N GLN A 34 -15.25 8.64 14.29
CA GLN A 34 -14.13 8.82 13.38
C GLN A 34 -13.92 7.59 12.47
N LEU A 35 -14.14 6.41 13.01
CA LEU A 35 -14.01 5.17 12.28
C LEU A 35 -15.11 4.21 12.74
N VAL A 36 -15.91 3.72 11.80
CA VAL A 36 -16.84 2.62 12.03
C VAL A 36 -16.80 1.73 10.80
N MET A 37 -16.23 0.54 10.93
CA MET A 37 -16.19 -0.44 9.86
C MET A 37 -16.02 -1.86 10.40
N ARG A 38 -16.28 -2.83 9.53
CA ARG A 38 -15.88 -4.22 9.74
C ARG A 38 -14.88 -4.60 8.64
N SER A 39 -13.71 -5.09 9.05
CA SER A 39 -12.71 -5.59 8.11
C SER A 39 -13.24 -6.82 7.38
N ALA A 40 -13.07 -6.82 6.06
CA ALA A 40 -13.40 -7.94 5.20
C ALA A 40 -12.43 -9.11 5.40
N SER A 41 -12.75 -10.26 4.82
CA SER A 41 -11.87 -11.43 4.77
C SER A 41 -11.78 -11.97 3.34
N GLY A 42 -10.79 -12.83 3.12
CA GLY A 42 -10.54 -13.46 1.82
C GLY A 42 -9.58 -12.67 0.92
N PRO A 43 -9.42 -13.11 -0.35
CA PRO A 43 -8.35 -12.64 -1.23
C PRO A 43 -8.41 -11.14 -1.56
N ASN A 44 -9.61 -10.55 -1.55
CA ASN A 44 -9.81 -9.12 -1.84
C ASN A 44 -10.01 -8.26 -0.57
N ALA A 45 -9.65 -8.78 0.61
CA ALA A 45 -9.90 -8.11 1.88
C ALA A 45 -9.30 -6.70 1.93
N ILE A 46 -8.05 -6.53 1.51
CA ILE A 46 -7.36 -5.24 1.49
C ILE A 46 -8.12 -4.22 0.62
N GLN A 47 -8.52 -4.61 -0.59
CA GLN A 47 -9.25 -3.73 -1.50
C GLN A 47 -10.63 -3.35 -0.95
N THR A 48 -11.33 -4.29 -0.33
CA THR A 48 -12.62 -4.05 0.32
C THR A 48 -12.47 -3.12 1.52
N ASN A 49 -11.47 -3.35 2.39
CA ASN A 49 -11.17 -2.50 3.53
C ASN A 49 -10.78 -1.09 3.10
N MET A 50 -9.99 -0.98 2.03
CA MET A 50 -9.63 0.29 1.41
C MET A 50 -10.87 1.05 0.90
N SER A 51 -11.80 0.36 0.26
CA SER A 51 -13.06 0.95 -0.21
C SER A 51 -13.90 1.49 0.96
N ALA A 52 -13.96 0.76 2.08
CA ALA A 52 -14.67 1.19 3.28
C ALA A 52 -14.03 2.42 3.94
N LEU A 53 -12.68 2.51 3.94
CA LEU A 53 -11.95 3.62 4.59
C LEU A 53 -11.82 4.86 3.72
N PHE A 54 -11.57 4.69 2.42
CA PHE A 54 -11.17 5.79 1.52
C PHE A 54 -12.15 6.00 0.36
N GLY A 55 -13.21 5.20 0.30
CA GLY A 55 -14.24 5.26 -0.71
C GLY A 55 -13.96 4.44 -1.97
N THR A 56 -15.00 4.20 -2.75
CA THR A 56 -14.96 3.34 -3.95
C THR A 56 -14.05 3.89 -5.04
N LYS A 57 -13.94 5.22 -5.20
CA LYS A 57 -13.01 5.84 -6.16
C LYS A 57 -11.55 5.49 -5.85
N ALA A 58 -11.15 5.49 -4.57
CA ALA A 58 -9.81 5.12 -4.16
C ALA A 58 -9.53 3.64 -4.47
N SER A 59 -10.50 2.76 -4.21
CA SER A 59 -10.39 1.33 -4.50
C SER A 59 -10.36 1.03 -6.01
N ALA A 60 -11.05 1.80 -6.84
CA ALA A 60 -11.02 1.66 -8.29
C ALA A 60 -9.71 2.14 -8.93
N ALA A 61 -8.99 3.04 -8.25
CA ALA A 61 -7.73 3.62 -8.71
C ALA A 61 -6.51 2.69 -8.52
N VAL A 62 -6.66 1.60 -7.79
CA VAL A 62 -5.59 0.64 -7.53
C VAL A 62 -5.74 -0.64 -8.35
N GLN A 63 -4.66 -1.36 -8.47
CA GLN A 63 -4.57 -2.71 -9.04
C GLN A 63 -3.95 -3.67 -8.02
N PRO A 64 -4.20 -4.98 -8.15
CA PRO A 64 -3.54 -5.98 -7.31
C PRO A 64 -2.02 -5.88 -7.43
N LEU A 65 -1.36 -6.07 -6.29
CA LEU A 65 0.08 -6.22 -6.17
C LEU A 65 0.32 -7.62 -5.61
N ASP A 66 0.97 -8.47 -6.38
CA ASP A 66 1.30 -9.83 -5.99
C ASP A 66 2.60 -10.25 -6.66
N LEU A 67 3.70 -10.06 -5.94
CA LEU A 67 5.06 -10.29 -6.43
C LEU A 67 5.69 -11.44 -5.68
N ASP A 68 6.18 -12.41 -6.43
CA ASP A 68 7.09 -13.43 -5.90
C ASP A 68 8.51 -12.86 -5.89
N ILE A 69 8.98 -12.53 -4.71
CA ILE A 69 10.30 -11.93 -4.47
C ILE A 69 11.27 -12.92 -3.87
N SER A 70 10.95 -14.21 -3.96
CA SER A 70 11.80 -15.29 -3.45
C SER A 70 13.20 -15.18 -4.04
N LEU A 71 14.18 -15.27 -3.17
CA LEU A 71 15.61 -15.44 -3.51
C LEU A 71 15.99 -16.88 -3.18
N ASP A 72 16.70 -17.09 -2.07
CA ASP A 72 17.03 -18.44 -1.58
C ASP A 72 15.85 -19.07 -0.80
N GLU A 73 14.97 -18.25 -0.29
CA GLU A 73 13.80 -18.65 0.50
C GLU A 73 12.51 -17.99 0.02
N PRO A 74 11.34 -18.61 0.28
CA PRO A 74 10.05 -18.06 -0.12
C PRO A 74 9.80 -16.68 0.47
N ALA A 75 9.54 -15.72 -0.39
CA ALA A 75 9.18 -14.36 -0.01
C ALA A 75 8.17 -13.77 -1.01
N ARG A 76 7.18 -13.05 -0.52
CA ARG A 76 6.10 -12.53 -1.36
C ARG A 76 5.65 -11.15 -0.90
N LEU A 77 5.39 -10.24 -1.84
CA LEU A 77 4.80 -8.93 -1.55
C LEU A 77 3.39 -8.90 -2.12
N GLN A 78 2.39 -8.84 -1.23
CA GLN A 78 0.98 -8.88 -1.59
C GLN A 78 0.23 -7.63 -1.16
N GLY A 79 -0.75 -7.20 -1.97
CA GLY A 79 -1.61 -6.07 -1.62
C GLY A 79 -2.19 -5.36 -2.83
N VAL A 80 -2.15 -4.03 -2.80
CA VAL A 80 -2.62 -3.18 -3.88
C VAL A 80 -1.69 -1.97 -4.07
N ILE A 81 -1.59 -1.49 -5.31
CA ILE A 81 -0.85 -0.29 -5.68
C ILE A 81 -1.64 0.51 -6.70
N SER A 82 -1.51 1.84 -6.72
CA SER A 82 -2.15 2.68 -7.74
C SER A 82 -1.78 2.25 -9.14
N LYS A 83 -2.77 2.22 -10.04
CA LYS A 83 -2.53 2.13 -11.47
C LYS A 83 -1.67 3.32 -11.92
N PRO A 84 -0.74 3.14 -12.86
CA PRO A 84 0.18 4.21 -13.27
C PRO A 84 -0.47 5.30 -14.13
N THR A 85 -1.75 5.17 -14.42
CA THR A 85 -2.51 6.14 -15.21
C THR A 85 -2.59 7.50 -14.51
N MET A 86 -2.40 8.57 -15.26
CA MET A 86 -2.54 9.94 -14.74
C MET A 86 -3.92 10.17 -14.11
N GLY A 87 -3.93 10.87 -12.97
CA GLY A 87 -5.15 11.14 -12.21
C GLY A 87 -5.54 10.04 -11.23
N LEU A 88 -4.91 8.86 -11.26
CA LEU A 88 -5.18 7.76 -10.34
C LEU A 88 -4.20 7.69 -9.15
N GLY A 89 -3.12 8.48 -9.19
CA GLY A 89 -2.25 8.70 -8.06
C GLY A 89 -2.76 9.81 -7.12
N ARG A 90 -1.93 10.19 -6.16
CA ARG A 90 -2.20 11.21 -5.16
C ARG A 90 -1.20 12.37 -5.24
N SER A 91 -1.60 13.54 -4.78
CA SER A 91 -0.71 14.72 -4.68
C SER A 91 0.37 14.57 -3.60
N SER A 92 0.19 13.64 -2.66
CA SER A 92 1.14 13.36 -1.57
C SER A 92 1.19 11.86 -1.26
N GLY A 93 2.27 11.39 -0.61
CA GLY A 93 2.46 10.00 -0.19
C GLY A 93 1.73 9.64 1.11
N ASP A 94 0.56 10.19 1.36
CA ASP A 94 -0.21 10.04 2.59
C ASP A 94 -0.97 8.70 2.73
N ARG A 95 -1.03 7.92 1.65
CA ARG A 95 -1.69 6.61 1.64
C ARG A 95 -0.74 5.48 1.26
N GLN A 96 0.32 5.35 2.05
CA GLN A 96 1.31 4.29 1.88
C GLN A 96 1.42 3.52 3.20
N TYR A 97 0.92 2.29 3.17
CA TYR A 97 0.86 1.39 4.32
C TYR A 97 1.62 0.11 3.99
N PHE A 98 2.66 -0.14 4.76
CA PHE A 98 3.49 -1.33 4.60
C PHE A 98 3.34 -2.23 5.82
N TYR A 99 3.38 -3.51 5.57
CA TYR A 99 3.26 -4.55 6.60
C TYR A 99 4.32 -5.61 6.40
N LEU A 100 4.74 -6.21 7.50
CA LEU A 100 5.57 -7.39 7.53
C LEU A 100 4.80 -8.49 8.27
N ASN A 101 4.44 -9.57 7.57
CA ASN A 101 3.60 -10.65 8.08
C ASN A 101 2.33 -10.16 8.78
N GLY A 102 1.63 -9.16 8.19
CA GLY A 102 0.40 -8.57 8.71
C GLY A 102 0.60 -7.53 9.82
N ARG A 103 1.83 -7.24 10.24
CA ARG A 103 2.16 -6.22 11.24
C ARG A 103 2.51 -4.89 10.54
N PRO A 104 1.95 -3.75 10.94
CA PRO A 104 2.36 -2.45 10.40
C PRO A 104 3.87 -2.22 10.55
N TRP A 105 4.49 -1.83 9.45
CA TRP A 105 5.93 -1.67 9.31
C TRP A 105 6.28 -0.31 8.70
N ASP A 106 7.10 0.47 9.39
CA ASP A 106 7.57 1.78 8.92
C ASP A 106 8.83 1.61 8.04
N CYS A 107 8.65 1.13 6.80
CA CYS A 107 9.74 0.94 5.85
C CYS A 107 9.86 2.11 4.87
N THR A 108 10.65 3.12 5.23
CA THR A 108 10.92 4.28 4.36
C THR A 108 11.63 3.91 3.06
N LYS A 109 12.48 2.89 3.08
CA LYS A 109 13.18 2.39 1.89
C LYS A 109 12.20 1.82 0.86
N LEU A 110 11.25 0.98 1.31
CA LEU A 110 10.22 0.42 0.43
C LEU A 110 9.30 1.51 -0.12
N ALA A 111 8.90 2.48 0.71
CA ALA A 111 8.15 3.65 0.26
C ALA A 111 8.90 4.43 -0.81
N HIS A 112 10.20 4.63 -0.64
CA HIS A 112 11.05 5.32 -1.62
C HIS A 112 11.10 4.57 -2.96
N ILE A 113 11.28 3.26 -2.94
CA ILE A 113 11.27 2.41 -4.14
C ILE A 113 9.93 2.51 -4.87
N CYS A 114 8.81 2.33 -4.17
CA CYS A 114 7.48 2.45 -4.76
C CYS A 114 7.27 3.83 -5.41
N ASN A 115 7.73 4.91 -4.76
CA ASN A 115 7.65 6.26 -5.29
C ASN A 115 8.54 6.45 -6.51
N GLN A 116 9.79 5.97 -6.48
CA GLN A 116 10.72 6.08 -7.61
C GLN A 116 10.17 5.35 -8.84
N VAL A 117 9.81 4.08 -8.68
CA VAL A 117 9.29 3.28 -9.80
C VAL A 117 8.01 3.89 -10.34
N TYR A 118 7.06 4.25 -9.47
CA TYR A 118 5.80 4.85 -9.91
C TYR A 118 6.00 6.15 -10.70
N ARG A 119 6.95 7.00 -10.29
CA ARG A 119 7.25 8.26 -10.96
C ARG A 119 7.80 8.11 -12.37
N THR A 120 8.37 6.97 -12.74
CA THR A 120 8.80 6.71 -14.13
C THR A 120 7.62 6.57 -15.08
N PHE A 121 6.41 6.31 -14.55
CA PHE A 121 5.17 6.12 -15.29
C PHE A 121 4.16 7.25 -15.05
N ASN A 122 4.18 7.85 -13.87
CA ASN A 122 3.32 8.97 -13.48
C ASN A 122 4.13 10.01 -12.70
N ALA A 123 4.78 10.92 -13.42
CA ALA A 123 5.82 11.82 -12.90
C ALA A 123 5.34 12.81 -11.82
N THR A 124 4.04 13.13 -11.78
CA THR A 124 3.50 14.20 -10.93
C THR A 124 2.79 13.71 -9.68
N GLN A 125 2.56 12.41 -9.55
CA GLN A 125 1.75 11.85 -8.48
C GLN A 125 2.51 10.78 -7.68
N TYR A 126 2.00 10.50 -6.48
CA TYR A 126 2.46 9.43 -5.60
C TYR A 126 1.47 8.26 -5.67
N PRO A 127 1.94 7.02 -5.59
CA PRO A 127 1.04 5.87 -5.52
C PRO A 127 0.35 5.79 -4.16
N THR A 128 -0.90 5.35 -4.13
CA THR A 128 -1.46 4.67 -2.97
C THR A 128 -0.87 3.27 -2.96
N VAL A 129 -0.33 2.84 -1.83
CA VAL A 129 0.24 1.50 -1.65
C VAL A 129 -0.27 0.91 -0.34
N ILE A 130 -0.76 -0.30 -0.39
CA ILE A 130 -1.07 -1.12 0.78
C ILE A 130 -0.45 -2.47 0.50
N ALA A 131 0.72 -2.75 1.09
CA ALA A 131 1.54 -3.89 0.73
C ALA A 131 2.02 -4.65 1.97
N ASN A 132 1.83 -5.97 1.96
CA ASN A 132 2.25 -6.89 3.01
C ASN A 132 3.39 -7.76 2.50
N LEU A 133 4.56 -7.59 3.09
CA LEU A 133 5.70 -8.47 2.88
C LEU A 133 5.51 -9.72 3.73
N ILE A 134 5.55 -10.87 3.09
CA ILE A 134 5.41 -12.20 3.70
C ILE A 134 6.74 -12.92 3.54
N ILE A 135 7.40 -13.18 4.66
CA ILE A 135 8.69 -13.89 4.74
C ILE A 135 8.72 -14.83 5.93
N GLY A 136 9.70 -15.71 5.98
CA GLY A 136 9.91 -16.60 7.12
C GLY A 136 10.06 -15.83 8.44
N PRO A 137 9.57 -16.35 9.56
CA PRO A 137 9.63 -15.67 10.86
C PRO A 137 11.06 -15.53 11.40
N ASP A 138 12.00 -16.32 10.93
CA ASP A 138 13.43 -16.29 11.23
C ASP A 138 14.21 -15.23 10.43
N LYS A 139 13.55 -14.59 9.46
CA LYS A 139 14.17 -13.60 8.55
C LYS A 139 14.04 -12.16 9.03
N TYR A 140 13.41 -11.92 10.17
CA TYR A 140 13.27 -10.57 10.70
C TYR A 140 13.22 -10.54 12.23
N ASP A 141 13.60 -9.39 12.80
CA ASP A 141 13.50 -9.12 14.23
C ASP A 141 12.53 -7.96 14.49
N VAL A 142 11.62 -8.15 15.46
CA VAL A 142 10.61 -7.17 15.88
C VAL A 142 11.03 -6.33 17.09
N ASN A 143 12.11 -6.67 17.77
CA ASN A 143 12.51 -6.04 19.04
C ASN A 143 13.45 -4.84 18.84
N VAL A 144 13.37 -4.18 17.67
CA VAL A 144 14.25 -3.06 17.32
C VAL A 144 13.77 -1.72 17.90
N SER A 145 12.46 -1.56 18.10
CA SER A 145 11.88 -0.32 18.64
C SER A 145 10.76 -0.60 19.64
N PRO A 146 10.52 0.32 20.62
CA PRO A 146 9.48 0.14 21.63
C PRO A 146 8.05 0.02 21.05
N ASP A 147 7.77 0.73 19.96
CA ASP A 147 6.49 0.66 19.25
C ASP A 147 6.40 -0.53 18.28
N LYS A 148 7.51 -1.28 18.13
CA LYS A 148 7.63 -2.47 17.27
C LYS A 148 7.20 -2.22 15.80
N ARG A 149 7.37 -1.01 15.31
CA ARG A 149 7.11 -0.64 13.91
C ARG A 149 8.37 -0.56 13.06
N THR A 150 9.52 -0.35 13.70
CA THR A 150 10.82 -0.50 13.07
C THR A 150 11.22 -1.97 13.20
N LEU A 151 11.33 -2.65 12.09
CA LEU A 151 11.67 -4.07 12.00
C LEU A 151 13.01 -4.21 11.28
N TYR A 152 13.82 -5.13 11.71
CA TYR A 152 15.06 -5.48 11.02
C TYR A 152 14.80 -6.71 10.15
N VAL A 153 15.01 -6.59 8.86
CA VAL A 153 14.86 -7.68 7.88
C VAL A 153 16.23 -8.12 7.42
N HIS A 154 16.49 -9.42 7.45
CA HIS A 154 17.71 -9.99 6.91
C HIS A 154 17.71 -9.83 5.39
N ASP A 155 18.87 -9.59 4.81
CA ASP A 155 19.03 -9.40 3.35
C ASP A 155 18.08 -8.35 2.74
N GLU A 156 17.68 -7.34 3.55
CA GLU A 156 16.75 -6.27 3.16
C GLU A 156 17.13 -5.66 1.81
N THR A 157 18.42 -5.43 1.56
CA THR A 157 18.87 -4.80 0.32
C THR A 157 18.53 -5.65 -0.90
N ALA A 158 18.81 -6.94 -0.86
CA ALA A 158 18.52 -7.86 -1.98
C ALA A 158 17.01 -7.99 -2.22
N LEU A 159 16.21 -8.09 -1.15
CA LEU A 159 14.76 -8.10 -1.25
C LEU A 159 14.20 -6.81 -1.86
N LEU A 160 14.73 -5.66 -1.46
CA LEU A 160 14.28 -4.36 -1.98
C LEU A 160 14.66 -4.16 -3.46
N GLU A 161 15.84 -4.61 -3.88
CA GLU A 161 16.24 -4.61 -5.30
C GLU A 161 15.30 -5.50 -6.12
N ARG A 162 15.01 -6.71 -5.62
CA ARG A 162 14.08 -7.62 -6.30
C ARG A 162 12.68 -7.03 -6.42
N ILE A 163 12.18 -6.36 -5.38
CA ILE A 163 10.89 -5.65 -5.42
C ILE A 163 10.93 -4.55 -6.48
N ARG A 164 12.01 -3.79 -6.59
CA ARG A 164 12.17 -2.72 -7.60
C ARG A 164 12.01 -3.29 -9.01
N GLU A 165 12.77 -4.34 -9.35
CA GLU A 165 12.72 -4.98 -10.66
C GLU A 165 11.30 -5.44 -11.03
N LEU A 166 10.65 -6.14 -10.11
CA LEU A 166 9.30 -6.69 -10.35
C LEU A 166 8.22 -5.61 -10.42
N LEU A 167 8.37 -4.50 -9.69
CA LEU A 167 7.47 -3.34 -9.83
C LEU A 167 7.64 -2.67 -11.19
N GLU A 168 8.88 -2.51 -11.68
CA GLU A 168 9.15 -1.98 -13.02
C GLU A 168 8.52 -2.86 -14.09
N ASP A 169 8.66 -4.18 -13.99
CA ASP A 169 8.02 -5.14 -14.89
C ASP A 169 6.49 -5.06 -14.83
N THR A 170 5.92 -4.92 -13.64
CA THR A 170 4.47 -4.81 -13.44
C THR A 170 3.89 -3.58 -14.15
N PHE A 171 4.60 -2.47 -14.18
CA PHE A 171 4.15 -1.24 -14.82
C PHE A 171 4.57 -1.11 -16.29
N SER A 172 5.53 -1.89 -16.77
CA SER A 172 6.06 -1.82 -18.14
C SER A 172 4.99 -1.94 -19.23
N PRO A 173 3.94 -2.81 -19.14
CA PRO A 173 2.87 -2.87 -20.13
C PRO A 173 2.12 -1.53 -20.30
N SER A 174 2.11 -0.68 -19.26
CA SER A 174 1.45 0.63 -19.32
C SER A 174 2.17 1.65 -20.22
N ARG A 175 3.44 1.42 -20.57
CA ARG A 175 4.19 2.26 -21.53
C ARG A 175 3.71 2.07 -22.97
N GLY A 176 3.13 0.92 -23.31
CA GLY A 176 2.65 0.59 -24.66
C GLY A 176 1.26 1.14 -25.01
N VAL A 177 0.56 1.77 -24.08
CA VAL A 177 -0.83 2.24 -24.26
C VAL A 177 -0.94 3.73 -24.62
N PHE A 178 0.17 4.43 -24.92
CA PHE A 178 0.07 5.68 -25.66
C PHE A 178 -0.20 5.34 -27.14
N ALA A 179 -1.47 5.00 -27.45
CA ALA A 179 -1.93 4.94 -28.83
C ALA A 179 -1.68 6.34 -29.44
N VAL A 180 -0.83 6.36 -30.43
CA VAL A 180 -0.71 7.52 -31.33
C VAL A 180 -2.08 7.66 -31.99
N ASP A 181 -2.84 8.68 -31.62
CA ASP A 181 -4.00 9.12 -32.40
C ASP A 181 -3.48 9.49 -33.80
N GLU A 182 -3.69 8.62 -34.77
CA GLU A 182 -3.44 8.96 -36.16
C GLU A 182 -4.32 10.18 -36.53
N PRO A 183 -3.73 11.24 -37.11
CA PRO A 183 -4.51 12.39 -37.51
C PRO A 183 -5.51 11.95 -38.59
N LYS A 184 -6.81 12.06 -38.30
CA LYS A 184 -7.86 11.87 -39.32
C LYS A 184 -7.55 12.79 -40.49
N LYS A 185 -7.23 12.18 -41.63
CA LYS A 185 -7.19 12.88 -42.93
C LYS A 185 -8.59 13.41 -43.20
N LEU A 186 -8.70 14.74 -43.17
CA LEU A 186 -9.85 15.44 -43.75
C LEU A 186 -9.79 15.27 -45.25
N SER A 187 -10.78 14.61 -45.80
CA SER A 187 -11.11 14.60 -47.23
C SER A 187 -12.19 15.64 -47.49
#